data_805d275799f77cf6c89df4e484ff3f71
#
_entry.id   805d275799f77cf6c89df4e484ff3f71
#
_cell.length_a   1.000
_cell.length_b   1.000
_cell.length_c   1.000
_cell.angle_alpha   90.00
_cell.angle_beta   90.00
_cell.angle_gamma   90.00
#
_symmetry.space_group_name_H-M   'P 1'
#
loop_
_entity.id
_entity.type
_entity.pdbx_description
1 polymer ?
#
loop_
_entity_poly.entity_id
_entity_poly.type
_entity_poly.pdbx_seq_one_letter_code
_entity_poly.pdbx_strand_id
1 'polypeptide(L)'
;MADIFDEIDEDLKRDQIQMLWARYGKIVIAVVAAIVLLVALRQGYTAWQTSQSEASARAYQQALKSDDVVAALEAGRGQLTDGYAMLAQFQIAAEQAAADDFTAAEASYLALASDASLDPLYQQAASLLSVMVAPQDAEVAALAARLSDLETAAGPWQAMALETGAGLALRAGNTDAAVAKYKRLMDMADVPAGMRKRAERMIVMLGD
;
A
#
# COMPACT_ATOMS: atom_id res chain seq x y z
N MET A 1 73.03 15.07 -7.51
CA MET A 1 72.66 15.83 -6.26
C MET A 1 71.17 15.96 -6.04
N ALA A 2 70.32 15.48 -6.93
CA ALA A 2 68.85 15.44 -6.73
C ALA A 2 68.36 14.27 -5.85
N ASP A 3 69.10 13.15 -5.82
CA ASP A 3 68.74 11.90 -5.14
C ASP A 3 68.70 12.00 -3.60
N ILE A 4 69.57 12.82 -3.00
CA ILE A 4 69.71 12.92 -1.52
C ILE A 4 68.52 13.74 -0.92
N PHE A 5 67.94 14.69 -1.68
CA PHE A 5 66.81 15.50 -1.20
C PHE A 5 65.51 14.70 -1.30
N ASP A 6 65.37 13.83 -2.28
CA ASP A 6 64.19 12.95 -2.43
C ASP A 6 64.17 11.88 -1.32
N GLU A 7 65.34 11.30 -0.96
CA GLU A 7 65.45 10.30 0.10
C GLU A 7 65.15 10.87 1.50
N ILE A 8 65.56 12.13 1.78
CA ILE A 8 65.26 12.82 3.04
C ILE A 8 63.78 13.20 3.12
N ASP A 9 63.13 13.57 2.02
CA ASP A 9 61.69 13.86 1.98
C ASP A 9 60.83 12.61 2.16
N GLU A 10 61.33 11.46 1.68
CA GLU A 10 60.63 10.15 1.85
C GLU A 10 60.73 9.63 3.28
N ASP A 11 61.90 9.77 3.93
CA ASP A 11 62.07 9.41 5.35
C ASP A 11 61.28 10.30 6.30
N LEU A 12 61.21 11.62 6.03
CA LEU A 12 60.38 12.57 6.81
C LEU A 12 58.89 12.27 6.71
N LYS A 13 58.40 11.91 5.52
CA LYS A 13 57.01 11.47 5.32
C LYS A 13 56.71 10.17 6.02
N ARG A 14 57.63 9.24 6.02
CA ARG A 14 57.53 7.94 6.68
C ARG A 14 57.42 8.08 8.21
N ASP A 15 58.26 8.94 8.79
CA ASP A 15 58.24 9.20 10.23
C ASP A 15 56.95 9.96 10.67
N GLN A 16 56.44 10.89 9.87
CA GLN A 16 55.20 11.57 10.13
C GLN A 16 53.99 10.61 10.09
N ILE A 17 53.99 9.70 9.13
CA ILE A 17 52.94 8.65 9.03
C ILE A 17 53.01 7.69 10.22
N GLN A 18 54.20 7.28 10.64
CA GLN A 18 54.37 6.42 11.81
C GLN A 18 53.90 7.09 13.12
N MET A 19 54.22 8.36 13.32
CA MET A 19 53.76 9.13 14.47
C MET A 19 52.22 9.31 14.47
N LEU A 20 51.62 9.59 13.33
CA LEU A 20 50.16 9.68 13.20
C LEU A 20 49.51 8.33 13.44
N TRP A 21 50.05 7.26 12.94
CA TRP A 21 49.55 5.91 13.15
C TRP A 21 49.68 5.45 14.60
N ALA A 22 50.81 5.76 15.26
CA ALA A 22 51.00 5.45 16.67
C ALA A 22 49.97 6.20 17.59
N ARG A 23 49.59 7.44 17.17
CA ARG A 23 48.64 8.27 17.96
C ARG A 23 47.17 7.98 17.66
N TYR A 24 46.83 7.77 16.38
CA TYR A 24 45.44 7.66 15.93
C TYR A 24 45.04 6.27 15.43
N GLY A 25 46.01 5.36 15.20
CA GLY A 25 45.74 4.03 14.61
C GLY A 25 44.70 3.23 15.40
N LYS A 26 44.72 3.30 16.73
CA LYS A 26 43.68 2.64 17.56
C LYS A 26 42.28 3.22 17.34
N ILE A 27 42.17 4.53 17.14
CA ILE A 27 40.90 5.21 16.88
C ILE A 27 40.40 4.84 15.49
N VAL A 28 41.28 4.83 14.49
CA VAL A 28 40.93 4.44 13.11
C VAL A 28 40.43 2.99 13.08
N ILE A 29 41.14 2.07 13.74
CA ILE A 29 40.71 0.67 13.86
C ILE A 29 39.35 0.56 14.56
N ALA A 30 39.16 1.29 15.65
CA ALA A 30 37.88 1.28 16.37
C ALA A 30 36.72 1.81 15.51
N VAL A 31 36.94 2.87 14.73
CA VAL A 31 35.93 3.43 13.80
C VAL A 31 35.62 2.43 12.68
N VAL A 32 36.65 1.82 12.06
CA VAL A 32 36.43 0.82 11.03
C VAL A 32 35.68 -0.41 11.59
N ALA A 33 36.05 -0.88 12.79
CA ALA A 33 35.34 -1.98 13.44
C ALA A 33 33.88 -1.62 13.76
N ALA A 34 33.60 -0.39 14.21
CA ALA A 34 32.24 0.09 14.45
C ALA A 34 31.40 0.13 13.16
N ILE A 35 31.98 0.60 12.05
CA ILE A 35 31.30 0.61 10.74
C ILE A 35 30.98 -0.80 10.28
N VAL A 36 31.95 -1.73 10.37
CA VAL A 36 31.74 -3.15 9.99
C VAL A 36 30.62 -3.77 10.83
N LEU A 37 30.61 -3.53 12.14
CA LEU A 37 29.57 -4.02 13.03
C LEU A 37 28.18 -3.45 12.67
N LEU A 38 28.08 -2.16 12.38
CA LEU A 38 26.83 -1.53 11.96
C LEU A 38 26.31 -2.14 10.64
N VAL A 39 27.19 -2.37 9.68
CA VAL A 39 26.82 -3.01 8.40
C VAL A 39 26.36 -4.45 8.63
N ALA A 40 27.08 -5.21 9.46
CA ALA A 40 26.73 -6.59 9.79
C ALA A 40 25.37 -6.69 10.49
N LEU A 41 25.12 -5.81 11.47
CA LEU A 41 23.83 -5.75 12.17
C LEU A 41 22.68 -5.39 11.22
N ARG A 42 22.89 -4.40 10.34
CA ARG A 42 21.90 -4.03 9.33
C ARG A 42 21.62 -5.17 8.37
N GLN A 43 22.66 -5.84 7.86
CA GLN A 43 22.49 -6.99 6.97
C GLN A 43 21.78 -8.15 7.65
N GLY A 44 22.12 -8.47 8.90
CA GLY A 44 21.44 -9.51 9.68
C GLY A 44 19.96 -9.20 9.88
N TYR A 45 19.62 -7.94 10.21
CA TYR A 45 18.24 -7.49 10.38
C TYR A 45 17.45 -7.57 9.06
N THR A 46 18.01 -7.08 7.95
CA THR A 46 17.34 -7.14 6.65
C THR A 46 17.15 -8.58 6.17
N ALA A 47 18.14 -9.46 6.35
CA ALA A 47 18.03 -10.87 6.00
C ALA A 47 16.92 -11.57 6.81
N TRP A 48 16.83 -11.28 8.12
CA TRP A 48 15.76 -11.81 8.98
C TRP A 48 14.39 -11.32 8.53
N GLN A 49 14.23 -10.02 8.24
CA GLN A 49 12.98 -9.44 7.75
C GLN A 49 12.57 -10.03 6.40
N THR A 50 13.51 -10.20 5.48
CA THR A 50 13.25 -10.82 4.17
C THR A 50 12.78 -12.27 4.34
N SER A 51 13.44 -13.05 5.22
CA SER A 51 13.05 -14.43 5.51
C SER A 51 11.63 -14.53 6.07
N GLN A 52 11.25 -13.62 6.96
CA GLN A 52 9.88 -13.54 7.49
C GLN A 52 8.86 -13.21 6.39
N SER A 53 9.17 -12.24 5.54
CA SER A 53 8.30 -11.86 4.41
C SER A 53 8.14 -13.00 3.40
N GLU A 54 9.21 -13.74 3.10
CA GLU A 54 9.16 -14.91 2.22
C GLU A 54 8.35 -16.07 2.83
N ALA A 55 8.45 -16.29 4.14
CA ALA A 55 7.63 -17.28 4.83
C ALA A 55 6.14 -16.92 4.77
N SER A 56 5.82 -15.64 5.03
CA SER A 56 4.45 -15.10 4.92
C SER A 56 3.91 -15.19 3.49
N ALA A 57 4.74 -14.88 2.48
CA ALA A 57 4.36 -15.01 1.07
C ALA A 57 3.99 -16.45 0.72
N ARG A 58 4.80 -17.42 1.17
CA ARG A 58 4.55 -18.84 0.93
C ARG A 58 3.28 -19.31 1.63
N ALA A 59 3.08 -18.93 2.89
CA ALA A 59 1.87 -19.26 3.64
C ALA A 59 0.60 -18.68 2.96
N TYR A 60 0.64 -17.41 2.56
CA TYR A 60 -0.42 -16.75 1.82
C TYR A 60 -0.74 -17.46 0.50
N GLN A 61 0.27 -17.73 -0.33
CA GLN A 61 0.09 -18.43 -1.60
C GLN A 61 -0.43 -19.86 -1.42
N GLN A 62 -0.06 -20.53 -0.33
CA GLN A 62 -0.56 -21.86 -0.03
C GLN A 62 -2.04 -21.81 0.35
N ALA A 63 -2.44 -20.82 1.16
CA ALA A 63 -3.84 -20.61 1.51
C ALA A 63 -4.72 -20.34 0.29
N LEU A 64 -4.24 -19.54 -0.68
CA LEU A 64 -4.97 -19.27 -1.93
C LEU A 64 -5.18 -20.50 -2.83
N LYS A 65 -4.47 -21.60 -2.59
CA LYS A 65 -4.61 -22.85 -3.35
C LYS A 65 -5.49 -23.88 -2.65
N SER A 66 -5.99 -23.57 -1.46
CA SER A 66 -6.86 -24.47 -0.73
C SER A 66 -8.30 -24.43 -1.29
N ASP A 67 -9.06 -25.49 -1.08
CA ASP A 67 -10.47 -25.55 -1.49
C ASP A 67 -11.33 -24.55 -0.71
N ASP A 68 -10.93 -24.21 0.53
CA ASP A 68 -11.53 -23.16 1.35
C ASP A 68 -10.46 -22.11 1.67
N VAL A 69 -10.41 -21.11 0.81
CA VAL A 69 -9.44 -20.01 0.90
C VAL A 69 -9.65 -19.19 2.17
N VAL A 70 -10.91 -18.92 2.53
CA VAL A 70 -11.25 -18.10 3.71
C VAL A 70 -10.76 -18.77 4.97
N ALA A 71 -11.15 -20.04 5.20
CA ALA A 71 -10.71 -20.80 6.38
C ALA A 71 -9.19 -20.94 6.44
N ALA A 72 -8.52 -21.16 5.30
CA ALA A 72 -7.07 -21.29 5.24
C ALA A 72 -6.33 -19.97 5.58
N LEU A 73 -6.83 -18.84 5.10
CA LEU A 73 -6.27 -17.52 5.42
C LEU A 73 -6.48 -17.14 6.88
N GLU A 74 -7.65 -17.44 7.44
CA GLU A 74 -7.95 -17.20 8.85
C GLU A 74 -7.05 -18.07 9.76
N ALA A 75 -6.90 -19.36 9.46
CA ALA A 75 -6.04 -20.25 10.22
C ALA A 75 -4.56 -19.85 10.15
N GLY A 76 -4.12 -19.33 9.00
CA GLY A 76 -2.75 -18.86 8.76
C GLY A 76 -2.42 -17.47 9.31
N ARG A 77 -3.40 -16.71 9.78
CA ARG A 77 -3.25 -15.27 10.12
C ARG A 77 -2.08 -14.97 11.06
N GLY A 78 -1.86 -15.81 12.07
CA GLY A 78 -0.77 -15.63 13.05
C GLY A 78 0.64 -15.86 12.50
N GLN A 79 0.78 -16.35 11.26
CA GLN A 79 2.05 -16.60 10.58
C GLN A 79 2.37 -15.54 9.54
N LEU A 80 1.44 -14.61 9.29
CA LEU A 80 1.58 -13.56 8.29
C LEU A 80 2.19 -12.31 8.92
N THR A 81 3.10 -11.67 8.19
CA THR A 81 3.54 -10.29 8.51
C THR A 81 2.41 -9.31 8.23
N ASP A 82 2.46 -8.11 8.83
CA ASP A 82 1.39 -7.10 8.76
C ASP A 82 0.88 -6.86 7.33
N GLY A 83 1.80 -6.72 6.35
CA GLY A 83 1.43 -6.52 4.95
C GLY A 83 0.66 -7.71 4.36
N TYR A 84 1.09 -8.95 4.66
CA TYR A 84 0.39 -10.13 4.19
C TYR A 84 -0.90 -10.40 4.97
N ALA A 85 -0.97 -10.02 6.24
CA ALA A 85 -2.19 -10.07 7.03
C ALA A 85 -3.27 -9.13 6.47
N MET A 86 -2.87 -7.92 6.07
CA MET A 86 -3.76 -6.98 5.36
C MET A 86 -4.25 -7.57 4.04
N LEU A 87 -3.34 -8.08 3.19
CA LEU A 87 -3.72 -8.72 1.92
C LEU A 87 -4.67 -9.91 2.12
N ALA A 88 -4.43 -10.71 3.16
CA ALA A 88 -5.31 -11.83 3.50
C ALA A 88 -6.72 -11.36 3.86
N GLN A 89 -6.87 -10.27 4.59
CA GLN A 89 -8.18 -9.70 4.91
C GLN A 89 -8.90 -9.15 3.68
N PHE A 90 -8.19 -8.46 2.77
CA PHE A 90 -8.77 -8.05 1.48
C PHE A 90 -9.21 -9.26 0.66
N GLN A 91 -8.42 -10.34 0.64
CA GLN A 91 -8.79 -11.55 -0.08
C GLN A 91 -10.00 -12.25 0.54
N ILE A 92 -10.07 -12.35 1.86
CA ILE A 92 -11.23 -12.92 2.57
C ILE A 92 -12.50 -12.15 2.19
N ALA A 93 -12.47 -10.82 2.22
CA ALA A 93 -13.60 -9.99 1.82
C ALA A 93 -14.00 -10.21 0.34
N ALA A 94 -13.02 -10.38 -0.55
CA ALA A 94 -13.26 -10.66 -1.97
C ALA A 94 -13.87 -12.05 -2.18
N GLU A 95 -13.42 -13.08 -1.47
CA GLU A 95 -13.98 -14.44 -1.54
C GLU A 95 -15.40 -14.48 -0.99
N GLN A 96 -15.70 -13.76 0.11
CA GLN A 96 -17.04 -13.61 0.64
C GLN A 96 -17.98 -12.98 -0.41
N ALA A 97 -17.53 -11.91 -1.08
CA ALA A 97 -18.29 -11.29 -2.17
C ALA A 97 -18.47 -12.25 -3.37
N ALA A 98 -17.46 -13.04 -3.72
CA ALA A 98 -17.55 -14.04 -4.78
C ALA A 98 -18.50 -15.21 -4.46
N ALA A 99 -18.70 -15.46 -3.18
CA ALA A 99 -19.68 -16.44 -2.69
C ALA A 99 -21.10 -15.86 -2.48
N ASP A 100 -21.35 -14.63 -2.96
CA ASP A 100 -22.58 -13.84 -2.79
C ASP A 100 -22.91 -13.50 -1.32
N ASP A 101 -21.96 -13.68 -0.38
CA ASP A 101 -22.10 -13.22 1.01
C ASP A 101 -21.70 -11.74 1.12
N PHE A 102 -22.50 -10.88 0.50
CA PHE A 102 -22.26 -9.45 0.45
C PHE A 102 -22.27 -8.80 1.84
N THR A 103 -23.01 -9.34 2.78
CA THR A 103 -23.05 -8.82 4.16
C THR A 103 -21.72 -9.07 4.89
N ALA A 104 -21.16 -10.26 4.79
CA ALA A 104 -19.85 -10.57 5.37
C ALA A 104 -18.74 -9.79 4.66
N ALA A 105 -18.79 -9.69 3.32
CA ALA A 105 -17.83 -8.94 2.52
C ALA A 105 -17.81 -7.44 2.90
N GLU A 106 -18.97 -6.81 3.00
CA GLU A 106 -19.08 -5.41 3.45
C GLU A 106 -18.49 -5.23 4.85
N ALA A 107 -18.84 -6.11 5.80
CA ALA A 107 -18.32 -6.05 7.16
C ALA A 107 -16.77 -6.20 7.20
N SER A 108 -16.23 -7.12 6.40
CA SER A 108 -14.78 -7.34 6.29
C SER A 108 -14.05 -6.12 5.72
N TYR A 109 -14.59 -5.48 4.68
CA TYR A 109 -14.02 -4.25 4.16
C TYR A 109 -14.17 -3.06 5.12
N LEU A 110 -15.28 -2.96 5.87
CA LEU A 110 -15.45 -1.92 6.90
C LEU A 110 -14.47 -2.08 8.05
N ALA A 111 -14.15 -3.32 8.44
CA ALA A 111 -13.13 -3.58 9.44
C ALA A 111 -11.75 -3.06 8.98
N LEU A 112 -11.38 -3.32 7.71
CA LEU A 112 -10.15 -2.77 7.12
C LEU A 112 -10.17 -1.24 7.02
N ALA A 113 -11.30 -0.64 6.64
CA ALA A 113 -11.44 0.81 6.53
C ALA A 113 -11.28 1.53 7.88
N SER A 114 -11.61 0.86 8.98
CA SER A 114 -11.52 1.39 10.35
C SER A 114 -10.22 1.03 11.07
N ASP A 115 -9.36 0.22 10.46
CA ASP A 115 -8.09 -0.19 11.09
C ASP A 115 -7.05 0.93 11.02
N ALA A 116 -6.87 1.65 12.13
CA ALA A 116 -5.93 2.76 12.24
C ALA A 116 -4.45 2.34 12.10
N SER A 117 -4.12 1.05 12.10
CA SER A 117 -2.77 0.56 11.87
C SER A 117 -2.41 0.53 10.38
N LEU A 118 -3.41 0.56 9.48
CA LEU A 118 -3.19 0.56 8.05
C LEU A 118 -2.90 1.97 7.52
N ASP A 119 -2.12 2.01 6.44
CA ASP A 119 -1.92 3.25 5.69
C ASP A 119 -3.27 3.79 5.19
N PRO A 120 -3.53 5.11 5.29
CA PRO A 120 -4.77 5.74 4.82
C PRO A 120 -5.18 5.37 3.40
N LEU A 121 -4.22 5.08 2.53
CA LEU A 121 -4.47 4.65 1.16
C LEU A 121 -5.28 3.34 1.12
N TYR A 122 -4.94 2.36 1.98
CA TYR A 122 -5.64 1.07 2.05
C TYR A 122 -6.97 1.18 2.79
N GLN A 123 -7.05 2.03 3.83
CA GLN A 123 -8.32 2.32 4.51
C GLN A 123 -9.34 2.91 3.54
N GLN A 124 -8.92 3.86 2.69
CA GLN A 124 -9.75 4.46 1.66
C GLN A 124 -10.19 3.45 0.59
N ALA A 125 -9.26 2.57 0.15
CA ALA A 125 -9.59 1.48 -0.77
C ALA A 125 -10.65 0.56 -0.17
N ALA A 126 -10.49 0.17 1.09
CA ALA A 126 -11.43 -0.69 1.79
C ALA A 126 -12.80 -0.01 1.97
N SER A 127 -12.84 1.29 2.30
CA SER A 127 -14.07 2.07 2.35
C SER A 127 -14.82 2.09 1.01
N LEU A 128 -14.11 2.32 -0.08
CA LEU A 128 -14.68 2.27 -1.43
C LEU A 128 -15.22 0.87 -1.77
N LEU A 129 -14.42 -0.18 -1.50
CA LEU A 129 -14.82 -1.57 -1.77
C LEU A 129 -16.02 -1.99 -0.92
N SER A 130 -16.13 -1.54 0.33
CA SER A 130 -17.30 -1.82 1.18
C SER A 130 -18.61 -1.32 0.55
N VAL A 131 -18.54 -0.16 -0.13
CA VAL A 131 -19.71 0.38 -0.85
C VAL A 131 -20.00 -0.41 -2.12
N MET A 132 -18.96 -0.84 -2.84
CA MET A 132 -19.13 -1.57 -4.10
C MET A 132 -19.70 -2.98 -3.92
N VAL A 133 -19.42 -3.62 -2.77
CA VAL A 133 -19.95 -4.96 -2.43
C VAL A 133 -21.19 -4.93 -1.56
N ALA A 134 -21.65 -3.74 -1.13
CA ALA A 134 -22.78 -3.62 -0.22
C ALA A 134 -24.04 -4.32 -0.79
N PRO A 135 -24.85 -4.97 0.07
CA PRO A 135 -26.10 -5.60 -0.33
C PRO A 135 -27.01 -4.66 -1.11
N GLN A 136 -27.83 -5.22 -2.01
CA GLN A 136 -28.71 -4.41 -2.85
C GLN A 136 -29.79 -3.66 -2.08
N ASP A 137 -30.16 -4.15 -0.91
CA ASP A 137 -31.12 -3.53 0.00
C ASP A 137 -30.48 -2.54 0.98
N ALA A 138 -29.14 -2.39 0.97
CA ALA A 138 -28.44 -1.42 1.83
C ALA A 138 -28.90 0.01 1.55
N GLU A 139 -28.98 0.81 2.61
CA GLU A 139 -29.46 2.19 2.52
C GLU A 139 -28.50 3.07 1.69
N VAL A 140 -29.03 3.63 0.60
CA VAL A 140 -28.23 4.42 -0.35
C VAL A 140 -27.60 5.65 0.31
N ALA A 141 -28.31 6.31 1.24
CA ALA A 141 -27.78 7.49 1.92
C ALA A 141 -26.56 7.15 2.78
N ALA A 142 -26.56 6.02 3.48
CA ALA A 142 -25.41 5.55 4.27
C ALA A 142 -24.22 5.22 3.37
N LEU A 143 -24.45 4.56 2.23
CA LEU A 143 -23.40 4.26 1.26
C LEU A 143 -22.80 5.53 0.64
N ALA A 144 -23.66 6.49 0.27
CA ALA A 144 -23.20 7.77 -0.28
C ALA A 144 -22.39 8.58 0.74
N ALA A 145 -22.77 8.55 2.02
CA ALA A 145 -22.01 9.20 3.09
C ALA A 145 -20.58 8.64 3.22
N ARG A 146 -20.40 7.33 3.06
CA ARG A 146 -19.04 6.70 3.08
C ARG A 146 -18.14 7.16 1.93
N LEU A 147 -18.72 7.52 0.77
CA LEU A 147 -17.96 7.99 -0.39
C LEU A 147 -17.68 9.49 -0.36
N SER A 148 -18.37 10.28 0.46
CA SER A 148 -18.34 11.74 0.39
C SER A 148 -16.92 12.32 0.45
N ASP A 149 -16.10 11.82 1.36
CA ASP A 149 -14.72 12.29 1.52
C ASP A 149 -13.83 11.86 0.35
N LEU A 150 -14.02 10.64 -0.16
CA LEU A 150 -13.29 10.13 -1.32
C LEU A 150 -13.67 10.85 -2.61
N GLU A 151 -14.90 11.27 -2.76
CA GLU A 151 -15.36 12.05 -3.91
C GLU A 151 -14.77 13.46 -3.94
N THR A 152 -14.49 14.04 -2.76
CA THR A 152 -14.03 15.43 -2.63
C THR A 152 -12.51 15.57 -2.52
N ALA A 153 -11.85 14.65 -1.84
CA ALA A 153 -10.41 14.65 -1.66
C ALA A 153 -9.70 14.24 -2.94
N ALA A 154 -8.68 15.03 -3.34
CA ALA A 154 -7.81 14.62 -4.44
C ALA A 154 -7.02 13.36 -4.04
N GLY A 155 -7.11 12.31 -4.85
CA GLY A 155 -6.43 11.06 -4.55
C GLY A 155 -6.73 9.97 -5.58
N PRO A 156 -6.07 8.81 -5.48
CA PRO A 156 -6.16 7.75 -6.48
C PRO A 156 -7.55 7.11 -6.57
N TRP A 157 -8.36 7.22 -5.51
CA TRP A 157 -9.70 6.63 -5.43
C TRP A 157 -10.81 7.58 -5.87
N GLN A 158 -10.52 8.87 -6.07
CA GLN A 158 -11.53 9.90 -6.35
C GLN A 158 -12.37 9.59 -7.58
N ALA A 159 -11.74 9.22 -8.69
CA ALA A 159 -12.46 8.91 -9.93
C ALA A 159 -13.41 7.71 -9.76
N MET A 160 -12.96 6.67 -9.06
CA MET A 160 -13.76 5.48 -8.80
C MET A 160 -14.90 5.79 -7.80
N ALA A 161 -14.64 6.61 -6.78
CA ALA A 161 -15.65 7.07 -5.84
C ALA A 161 -16.75 7.88 -6.54
N LEU A 162 -16.40 8.78 -7.46
CA LEU A 162 -17.35 9.53 -8.28
C LEU A 162 -18.20 8.62 -9.17
N GLU A 163 -17.59 7.62 -9.83
CA GLU A 163 -18.33 6.66 -10.67
C GLU A 163 -19.30 5.83 -9.81
N THR A 164 -18.82 5.29 -8.67
CA THR A 164 -19.64 4.51 -7.74
C THR A 164 -20.77 5.37 -7.15
N GLY A 165 -20.47 6.59 -6.73
CA GLY A 165 -21.45 7.54 -6.19
C GLY A 165 -22.48 7.98 -7.23
N ALA A 166 -22.11 8.06 -8.51
CA ALA A 166 -23.07 8.29 -9.60
C ALA A 166 -24.04 7.10 -9.73
N GLY A 167 -23.53 5.87 -9.64
CA GLY A 167 -24.37 4.65 -9.59
C GLY A 167 -25.35 4.65 -8.41
N LEU A 168 -24.88 5.06 -7.21
CA LEU A 168 -25.76 5.21 -6.03
C LEU A 168 -26.83 6.29 -6.23
N ALA A 169 -26.49 7.41 -6.86
CA ALA A 169 -27.47 8.46 -7.18
C ALA A 169 -28.55 7.95 -8.13
N LEU A 170 -28.20 7.14 -9.12
CA LEU A 170 -29.18 6.49 -10.03
C LEU A 170 -30.06 5.49 -9.26
N ARG A 171 -29.48 4.70 -8.37
CA ARG A 171 -30.24 3.79 -7.50
C ARG A 171 -31.24 4.54 -6.59
N ALA A 172 -30.92 5.76 -6.19
CA ALA A 172 -31.81 6.66 -5.46
C ALA A 172 -32.84 7.39 -6.35
N GLY A 173 -32.82 7.20 -7.67
CA GLY A 173 -33.65 7.93 -8.62
C GLY A 173 -33.22 9.37 -8.88
N ASN A 174 -32.03 9.78 -8.43
CA ASN A 174 -31.52 11.13 -8.58
C ASN A 174 -30.60 11.24 -9.80
N THR A 175 -31.19 11.36 -10.98
CA THR A 175 -30.48 11.45 -12.26
C THR A 175 -29.59 12.69 -12.34
N ASP A 176 -30.05 13.84 -11.85
CA ASP A 176 -29.27 15.08 -11.90
C ASP A 176 -27.97 14.96 -11.09
N ALA A 177 -28.03 14.36 -9.90
CA ALA A 177 -26.84 14.12 -9.08
C ALA A 177 -25.89 13.14 -9.76
N ALA A 178 -26.40 12.11 -10.44
CA ALA A 178 -25.56 11.16 -11.19
C ALA A 178 -24.83 11.86 -12.33
N VAL A 179 -25.54 12.64 -13.15
CA VAL A 179 -24.97 13.42 -14.27
C VAL A 179 -23.91 14.39 -13.74
N ALA A 180 -24.19 15.09 -12.63
CA ALA A 180 -23.20 16.00 -12.02
C ALA A 180 -21.91 15.29 -11.62
N LYS A 181 -22.00 14.08 -11.03
CA LYS A 181 -20.83 13.27 -10.66
C LYS A 181 -20.05 12.79 -11.89
N TYR A 182 -20.72 12.32 -12.94
CA TYR A 182 -20.06 11.93 -14.20
C TYR A 182 -19.39 13.12 -14.87
N LYS A 183 -19.98 14.32 -14.87
CA LYS A 183 -19.34 15.53 -15.37
C LYS A 183 -18.07 15.87 -14.59
N ARG A 184 -18.12 15.84 -13.24
CA ARG A 184 -16.92 16.03 -12.43
C ARG A 184 -15.82 15.02 -12.76
N LEU A 185 -16.18 13.77 -12.99
CA LEU A 185 -15.22 12.73 -13.40
C LEU A 185 -14.59 13.07 -14.76
N MET A 186 -15.38 13.58 -15.72
CA MET A 186 -14.88 14.00 -17.04
C MET A 186 -13.90 15.18 -16.96
N ASP A 187 -14.09 16.09 -15.99
CA ASP A 187 -13.23 17.26 -15.79
C ASP A 187 -11.86 16.91 -15.12
N MET A 188 -11.72 15.71 -14.57
CA MET A 188 -10.45 15.27 -13.98
C MET A 188 -9.42 14.94 -15.06
N ALA A 189 -8.16 15.35 -14.84
CA ALA A 189 -7.07 15.13 -15.81
C ALA A 189 -6.68 13.64 -15.95
N ASP A 190 -6.52 12.95 -14.81
CA ASP A 190 -5.91 11.62 -14.73
C ASP A 190 -6.95 10.50 -14.60
N VAL A 191 -7.98 10.51 -15.47
CA VAL A 191 -9.01 9.46 -15.50
C VAL A 191 -8.68 8.44 -16.59
N PRO A 192 -8.71 7.12 -16.26
CA PRO A 192 -8.52 6.07 -17.27
C PRO A 192 -9.49 6.22 -18.45
N ALA A 193 -9.00 6.03 -19.67
CA ALA A 193 -9.79 6.25 -20.88
C ALA A 193 -11.09 5.41 -20.91
N GLY A 194 -11.08 4.20 -20.35
CA GLY A 194 -12.27 3.36 -20.24
C GLY A 194 -13.35 3.94 -19.32
N MET A 195 -12.94 4.52 -18.20
CA MET A 195 -13.85 5.15 -17.24
C MET A 195 -14.44 6.43 -17.84
N ARG A 196 -13.63 7.25 -18.51
CA ARG A 196 -14.06 8.46 -19.24
C ARG A 196 -15.12 8.13 -20.29
N LYS A 197 -14.91 7.10 -21.11
CA LYS A 197 -15.88 6.65 -22.11
C LYS A 197 -17.18 6.13 -21.49
N ARG A 198 -17.13 5.49 -20.34
CA ARG A 198 -18.36 5.08 -19.63
C ARG A 198 -19.13 6.29 -19.12
N ALA A 199 -18.45 7.24 -18.47
CA ALA A 199 -19.06 8.47 -17.98
C ALA A 199 -19.72 9.27 -19.10
N GLU A 200 -19.04 9.44 -20.24
CA GLU A 200 -19.60 10.10 -21.44
C GLU A 200 -20.89 9.45 -21.93
N ARG A 201 -20.89 8.11 -22.07
CA ARG A 201 -22.11 7.38 -22.48
C ARG A 201 -23.24 7.54 -21.48
N MET A 202 -22.94 7.54 -20.17
CA MET A 202 -23.95 7.72 -19.14
C MET A 202 -24.54 9.13 -19.17
N ILE A 203 -23.72 10.16 -19.37
CA ILE A 203 -24.19 11.55 -19.51
C ILE A 203 -25.16 11.68 -20.70
N VAL A 204 -24.81 11.10 -21.86
CA VAL A 204 -25.70 11.13 -23.04
C VAL A 204 -27.01 10.39 -22.78
N MET A 205 -26.93 9.20 -22.17
CA MET A 205 -28.12 8.37 -21.91
C MET A 205 -29.09 8.99 -20.87
N LEU A 206 -28.55 9.73 -19.91
CA LEU A 206 -29.33 10.31 -18.80
C LEU A 206 -29.74 11.76 -19.07
N GLY A 207 -29.17 12.41 -20.06
CA GLY A 207 -29.43 13.81 -20.42
C GLY A 207 -30.52 14.00 -21.48
N ASP A 208 -31.04 12.89 -22.05
CA ASP A 208 -32.22 12.84 -22.95
C ASP A 208 -33.50 12.59 -22.11
#